data_d042fbd65f7b6eaf8bc358c64edb5eb2
#
_entry.id   d042fbd65f7b6eaf8bc358c64edb5eb2
#
_cell.length_a   1.000
_cell.length_b   1.000
_cell.length_c   1.000
_cell.angle_alpha   90.00
_cell.angle_beta   90.00
_cell.angle_gamma   90.00
#
_symmetry.space_group_name_H-M   'P 1'
#
loop_
_entity.id
_entity.type
_entity.pdbx_description
1 polymer ?
#
loop_
_entity_poly.entity_id
_entity_poly.type
_entity_poly.pdbx_seq_one_letter_code
_entity_poly.pdbx_strand_id
1 'polypeptide(L)'
;IVFVMPNLREGGAEKVLVNLANHLDKSKFDVSIATLFAEGVNIQFLKPEVHYRGRFPKVFRGNKCLMKLFTPEQLYKTVVGEEYDVVIAYLEGPATRIVAGCPYTQSKLVAWVHGEQHTMKQAADSFRSDKEALKCYKKYNKVVAVSNTVKEDFQSIFNLEDVSVEVLYNTNESEKILAGAKESVDEGVFRQEEI
;
A
#
# COMPACT_ATOMS: atom_id res chain seq x y z
N ILE A 1 -8.38 0.46 12.39
CA ILE A 1 -7.87 -0.06 11.11
C ILE A 1 -6.37 0.20 10.99
N VAL A 2 -5.65 -0.66 10.29
CA VAL A 2 -4.22 -0.44 10.00
C VAL A 2 -3.93 -0.56 8.51
N PHE A 3 -3.18 0.41 7.98
CA PHE A 3 -2.59 0.35 6.66
C PHE A 3 -1.14 -0.12 6.75
N VAL A 4 -0.77 -1.10 5.95
CA VAL A 4 0.58 -1.65 5.91
C VAL A 4 1.24 -1.29 4.59
N MET A 5 2.42 -0.67 4.66
CA MET A 5 3.23 -0.29 3.50
C MET A 5 4.71 -0.65 3.68
N PRO A 6 5.49 -0.73 2.60
CA PRO A 6 6.94 -0.88 2.72
C PRO A 6 7.61 0.31 3.41
N ASN A 7 7.26 1.53 3.07
CA ASN A 7 7.77 2.80 3.62
C ASN A 7 6.83 3.94 3.19
N LEU A 8 7.16 5.20 3.56
CA LEU A 8 6.44 6.41 3.13
C LEU A 8 7.36 7.36 2.35
N ARG A 9 8.15 6.82 1.40
CA ARG A 9 9.05 7.59 0.53
C ARG A 9 8.29 8.46 -0.49
N GLU A 10 9.01 8.97 -1.45
CA GLU A 10 8.52 9.80 -2.56
C GLU A 10 7.78 8.94 -3.59
N GLY A 11 6.50 8.71 -3.36
CA GLY A 11 5.67 7.96 -4.29
C GLY A 11 4.22 8.44 -4.28
N GLY A 12 3.51 8.17 -5.37
CA GLY A 12 2.10 8.55 -5.49
C GLY A 12 1.21 7.80 -4.50
N ALA A 13 1.41 6.51 -4.35
CA ALA A 13 0.64 5.68 -3.43
C ALA A 13 0.85 6.10 -1.97
N GLU A 14 2.09 6.43 -1.58
CA GLU A 14 2.45 6.91 -0.25
C GLU A 14 1.75 8.23 0.09
N LYS A 15 1.77 9.17 -0.86
CA LYS A 15 1.10 10.46 -0.70
C LYS A 15 -0.42 10.29 -0.60
N VAL A 16 -1.02 9.45 -1.44
CA VAL A 16 -2.45 9.14 -1.40
C VAL A 16 -2.82 8.47 -0.08
N LEU A 17 -2.01 7.54 0.44
CA LEU A 17 -2.25 6.92 1.75
C LEU A 17 -2.26 7.96 2.87
N VAL A 18 -1.25 8.83 2.93
CA VAL A 18 -1.17 9.86 3.97
C VAL A 18 -2.38 10.79 3.91
N ASN A 19 -2.78 11.19 2.71
CA ASN A 19 -3.97 12.00 2.52
C ASN A 19 -5.23 11.26 2.97
N LEU A 20 -5.42 10.03 2.53
CA LEU A 20 -6.55 9.18 2.95
C LEU A 20 -6.59 9.01 4.48
N ALA A 21 -5.48 8.61 5.08
CA ALA A 21 -5.37 8.40 6.52
C ALA A 21 -5.70 9.67 7.33
N ASN A 22 -5.25 10.83 6.86
CA ASN A 22 -5.50 12.11 7.50
C ASN A 22 -6.98 12.57 7.43
N HIS A 23 -7.73 12.12 6.40
CA HIS A 23 -9.11 12.57 6.16
C HIS A 23 -10.18 11.55 6.56
N LEU A 24 -9.80 10.33 6.94
CA LEU A 24 -10.75 9.39 7.51
C LEU A 24 -11.38 9.96 8.79
N ASP A 25 -12.69 9.75 8.92
CA ASP A 25 -13.49 10.21 10.09
C ASP A 25 -13.00 9.55 11.38
N LYS A 26 -12.30 10.32 12.21
CA LYS A 26 -11.69 9.82 13.47
C LYS A 26 -12.73 9.50 14.56
N SER A 27 -13.98 9.90 14.39
CA SER A 27 -15.06 9.47 15.28
C SER A 27 -15.49 8.02 15.02
N LYS A 28 -15.15 7.48 13.83
CA LYS A 28 -15.51 6.12 13.40
C LYS A 28 -14.31 5.19 13.30
N PHE A 29 -13.13 5.73 13.01
CA PHE A 29 -11.94 4.95 12.73
C PHE A 29 -10.76 5.40 13.56
N ASP A 30 -10.24 4.48 14.36
CA ASP A 30 -8.87 4.58 14.87
C ASP A 30 -7.91 4.12 13.78
N VAL A 31 -7.05 5.03 13.31
CA VAL A 31 -6.24 4.85 12.09
C VAL A 31 -4.77 4.71 12.43
N SER A 32 -4.22 3.57 12.05
CA SER A 32 -2.80 3.27 12.17
C SER A 32 -2.14 3.09 10.80
N ILE A 33 -0.87 3.45 10.69
CA ILE A 33 0.01 3.10 9.57
C ILE A 33 1.22 2.34 10.12
N ALA A 34 1.42 1.13 9.64
CA ALA A 34 2.58 0.30 9.94
C ALA A 34 3.47 0.16 8.70
N THR A 35 4.73 0.57 8.80
CA THR A 35 5.68 0.39 7.70
C THR A 35 6.79 -0.59 8.05
N LEU A 36 7.27 -1.30 7.03
CA LEU A 36 8.44 -2.16 7.18
C LEU A 36 9.69 -1.34 7.50
N PHE A 37 9.85 -0.20 6.82
CA PHE A 37 10.96 0.74 7.03
C PHE A 37 10.43 2.11 7.46
N ALA A 38 11.01 2.64 8.56
CA ALA A 38 10.65 3.93 9.16
C ALA A 38 11.28 5.10 8.41
N GLU A 39 11.12 5.15 7.09
CA GLU A 39 11.70 6.20 6.26
C GLU A 39 10.71 6.73 5.23
N GLY A 40 10.87 7.98 4.86
CA GLY A 40 10.11 8.64 3.81
C GLY A 40 9.68 10.06 4.18
N VAL A 41 9.71 10.92 3.18
CA VAL A 41 9.33 12.34 3.31
C VAL A 41 7.85 12.53 3.66
N ASN A 42 7.02 11.55 3.35
CA ASN A 42 5.58 11.64 3.61
C ASN A 42 5.20 11.45 5.09
N ILE A 43 6.12 10.94 5.94
CA ILE A 43 5.87 10.79 7.39
C ILE A 43 5.56 12.14 8.05
N GLN A 44 6.25 13.21 7.65
CA GLN A 44 6.06 14.54 8.22
C GLN A 44 4.67 15.15 7.98
N PHE A 45 3.91 14.62 7.03
CA PHE A 45 2.57 15.09 6.68
C PHE A 45 1.45 14.32 7.40
N LEU A 46 1.80 13.32 8.21
CA LEU A 46 0.83 12.62 9.05
C LEU A 46 0.33 13.53 10.16
N LYS A 47 -1.00 13.59 10.33
CA LYS A 47 -1.62 14.29 11.43
C LYS A 47 -1.43 13.51 12.75
N PRO A 48 -1.40 14.20 13.91
CA PRO A 48 -1.19 13.57 15.22
C PRO A 48 -2.18 12.46 15.58
N GLU A 49 -3.37 12.48 14.99
CA GLU A 49 -4.43 11.49 15.21
C GLU A 49 -4.21 10.18 14.43
N VAL A 50 -3.18 10.12 13.57
CA VAL A 50 -2.80 8.92 12.84
C VAL A 50 -1.62 8.26 13.57
N HIS A 51 -1.84 7.05 14.08
CA HIS A 51 -0.79 6.30 14.76
C HIS A 51 0.20 5.74 13.74
N TYR A 52 1.45 6.18 13.80
CA TYR A 52 2.50 5.73 12.89
C TYR A 52 3.53 4.86 13.59
N ARG A 53 3.89 3.73 12.94
CA ARG A 53 4.97 2.85 13.38
C ARG A 53 5.77 2.32 12.19
N GLY A 54 7.09 2.53 12.19
CA GLY A 54 8.02 1.88 11.27
C GLY A 54 8.89 0.86 12.01
N ARG A 55 9.09 -0.32 11.42
CA ARG A 55 9.77 -1.43 12.10
C ARG A 55 11.28 -1.32 12.04
N PHE A 56 11.86 -1.13 10.86
CA PHE A 56 13.30 -1.00 10.65
C PHE A 56 13.64 0.44 10.26
N PRO A 57 14.77 0.99 10.72
CA PRO A 57 15.08 2.40 10.52
C PRO A 57 15.23 2.79 9.05
N LYS A 58 15.83 1.92 8.23
CA LYS A 58 16.12 2.21 6.80
C LYS A 58 16.03 0.96 5.92
N VAL A 59 15.77 1.15 4.64
CA VAL A 59 15.97 0.12 3.62
C VAL A 59 17.44 -0.24 3.51
N PHE A 60 17.77 -1.52 3.44
CA PHE A 60 19.11 -2.02 3.27
C PHE A 60 19.21 -3.00 2.10
N ARG A 61 20.42 -3.13 1.55
CA ARG A 61 20.67 -4.06 0.43
C ARG A 61 20.42 -5.51 0.88
N GLY A 62 19.68 -6.27 0.05
CA GLY A 62 19.33 -7.66 0.35
C GLY A 62 18.09 -7.85 1.22
N ASN A 63 17.39 -6.76 1.62
CA ASN A 63 16.18 -6.86 2.42
C ASN A 63 15.13 -7.80 1.80
N LYS A 64 14.91 -7.77 0.49
CA LYS A 64 13.98 -8.68 -0.21
C LYS A 64 14.32 -10.15 0.01
N CYS A 65 15.61 -10.51 -0.08
CA CYS A 65 16.06 -11.89 0.15
C CYS A 65 15.87 -12.27 1.61
N LEU A 66 16.26 -11.39 2.54
CA LEU A 66 16.09 -11.61 3.97
C LEU A 66 14.61 -11.81 4.34
N MET A 67 13.73 -10.97 3.80
CA MET A 67 12.29 -11.09 4.03
C MET A 67 11.72 -12.45 3.60
N LYS A 68 12.28 -13.07 2.55
CA LYS A 68 11.86 -14.40 2.08
C LYS A 68 12.24 -15.54 3.03
N LEU A 69 13.15 -15.35 3.97
CA LEU A 69 13.49 -16.34 5.00
C LEU A 69 12.38 -16.46 6.05
N PHE A 70 11.64 -15.39 6.31
CA PHE A 70 10.55 -15.38 7.28
C PHE A 70 9.23 -15.83 6.68
N THR A 71 8.37 -16.48 7.47
CA THR A 71 7.00 -16.77 7.04
C THR A 71 6.16 -15.49 7.05
N PRO A 72 5.01 -15.44 6.32
CA PRO A 72 4.08 -14.32 6.41
C PRO A 72 3.66 -14.02 7.86
N GLU A 73 3.40 -15.03 8.67
CA GLU A 73 3.00 -14.90 10.07
C GLU A 73 4.10 -14.25 10.92
N GLN A 74 5.37 -14.64 10.72
CA GLN A 74 6.51 -14.01 11.39
C GLN A 74 6.66 -12.55 10.98
N LEU A 75 6.44 -12.24 9.70
CA LEU A 75 6.48 -10.88 9.19
C LEU A 75 5.35 -10.03 9.78
N TYR A 76 4.12 -10.55 9.82
CA TYR A 76 3.00 -9.85 10.45
C TYR A 76 3.30 -9.52 11.92
N LYS A 77 3.71 -10.53 12.69
CA LYS A 77 4.08 -10.36 14.11
C LYS A 77 5.17 -9.32 14.31
N THR A 78 6.13 -9.24 13.37
CA THR A 78 7.25 -8.30 13.43
C THR A 78 6.84 -6.88 13.09
N VAL A 79 6.01 -6.68 12.06
CA VAL A 79 5.70 -5.36 11.49
C VAL A 79 4.42 -4.78 12.10
N VAL A 80 3.38 -5.59 12.23
CA VAL A 80 2.07 -5.18 12.75
C VAL A 80 1.91 -5.56 14.22
N GLY A 81 2.04 -6.85 14.56
CA GLY A 81 2.14 -7.36 15.93
C GLY A 81 0.86 -7.30 16.78
N GLU A 82 -0.18 -6.62 16.33
CA GLU A 82 -1.41 -6.32 17.06
C GLU A 82 -2.62 -6.74 16.25
N GLU A 83 -3.77 -6.86 16.92
CA GLU A 83 -5.07 -7.12 16.31
C GLU A 83 -5.74 -5.83 15.87
N TYR A 84 -6.33 -5.82 14.69
CA TYR A 84 -7.14 -4.73 14.15
C TYR A 84 -8.37 -5.31 13.47
N ASP A 85 -9.50 -4.59 13.50
CA ASP A 85 -10.73 -5.01 12.80
C ASP A 85 -10.49 -5.14 11.30
N VAL A 86 -9.72 -4.22 10.72
CA VAL A 86 -9.37 -4.22 9.30
C VAL A 86 -7.87 -4.00 9.12
N VAL A 87 -7.23 -4.89 8.37
CA VAL A 87 -5.80 -4.82 8.03
C VAL A 87 -5.67 -4.68 6.51
N ILE A 88 -5.07 -3.60 6.07
CA ILE A 88 -5.00 -3.22 4.66
C ILE A 88 -3.55 -3.26 4.19
N ALA A 89 -3.24 -4.16 3.25
CA ALA A 89 -2.00 -4.07 2.50
C ALA A 89 -2.17 -2.97 1.43
N TYR A 90 -1.65 -1.78 1.70
CA TYR A 90 -1.88 -0.61 0.83
C TYR A 90 -0.93 -0.52 -0.36
N LEU A 91 -0.21 -1.58 -0.64
CA LEU A 91 0.60 -1.75 -1.84
C LEU A 91 0.84 -3.24 -2.07
N GLU A 92 0.91 -3.64 -3.33
CA GLU A 92 1.27 -5.00 -3.69
C GLU A 92 2.70 -5.37 -3.25
N GLY A 93 3.00 -6.65 -3.21
CA GLY A 93 4.32 -7.17 -2.89
C GLY A 93 4.57 -7.38 -1.39
N PRO A 94 5.55 -6.69 -0.75
CA PRO A 94 5.90 -6.95 0.64
C PRO A 94 4.74 -6.74 1.61
N ALA A 95 3.95 -5.67 1.44
CA ALA A 95 2.81 -5.37 2.29
C ALA A 95 1.75 -6.48 2.22
N THR A 96 1.43 -6.94 1.00
CA THR A 96 0.50 -8.05 0.79
C THR A 96 0.97 -9.33 1.48
N ARG A 97 2.26 -9.66 1.37
CA ARG A 97 2.82 -10.85 2.01
C ARG A 97 2.77 -10.75 3.54
N ILE A 98 3.05 -9.56 4.11
CA ILE A 98 2.98 -9.29 5.55
C ILE A 98 1.53 -9.48 6.05
N VAL A 99 0.57 -8.79 5.43
CA VAL A 99 -0.83 -8.79 5.86
C VAL A 99 -1.47 -10.19 5.74
N ALA A 100 -1.13 -10.95 4.70
CA ALA A 100 -1.56 -12.35 4.56
C ALA A 100 -1.10 -13.25 5.72
N GLY A 101 -0.15 -12.80 6.52
CA GLY A 101 0.32 -13.46 7.74
C GLY A 101 -0.50 -13.16 8.99
N CYS A 102 -1.55 -12.36 8.92
CA CYS A 102 -2.41 -12.03 10.05
C CYS A 102 -2.96 -13.31 10.71
N PRO A 103 -2.73 -13.51 12.02
CA PRO A 103 -3.21 -14.70 12.72
C PRO A 103 -4.63 -14.54 13.26
N TYR A 104 -5.18 -13.31 13.25
CA TYR A 104 -6.47 -12.99 13.87
C TYR A 104 -7.60 -13.27 12.88
N THR A 105 -8.45 -14.23 13.22
CA THR A 105 -9.53 -14.71 12.33
C THR A 105 -10.69 -13.72 12.20
N GLN A 106 -10.84 -12.80 13.13
CA GLN A 106 -11.88 -11.77 13.10
C GLN A 106 -11.48 -10.57 12.23
N SER A 107 -10.18 -10.37 12.02
CA SER A 107 -9.67 -9.28 11.18
C SER A 107 -10.09 -9.45 9.73
N LYS A 108 -10.56 -8.37 9.11
CA LYS A 108 -10.82 -8.33 7.66
C LYS A 108 -9.56 -7.89 6.92
N LEU A 109 -9.10 -8.71 5.98
CA LEU A 109 -7.90 -8.43 5.20
C LEU A 109 -8.28 -7.83 3.84
N VAL A 110 -7.68 -6.70 3.51
CA VAL A 110 -7.86 -6.02 2.21
C VAL A 110 -6.49 -5.86 1.56
N ALA A 111 -6.37 -6.28 0.29
CA ALA A 111 -5.21 -5.97 -0.54
C ALA A 111 -5.55 -4.82 -1.48
N TRP A 112 -4.72 -3.78 -1.49
CA TRP A 112 -4.87 -2.64 -2.38
C TRP A 112 -3.75 -2.66 -3.40
N VAL A 113 -4.12 -2.77 -4.69
CA VAL A 113 -3.20 -2.93 -5.82
C VAL A 113 -3.16 -1.63 -6.60
N HIS A 114 -1.96 -1.06 -6.73
CA HIS A 114 -1.74 0.25 -7.34
C HIS A 114 -1.13 0.20 -8.73
N GLY A 115 -0.55 -0.93 -9.13
CA GLY A 115 0.12 -1.06 -10.43
C GLY A 115 -0.13 -2.38 -11.13
N GLU A 116 -0.07 -2.34 -12.45
CA GLU A 116 -0.09 -3.52 -13.30
C GLU A 116 1.20 -4.32 -13.10
N GLN A 117 1.07 -5.63 -12.94
CA GLN A 117 2.20 -6.53 -12.73
C GLN A 117 2.55 -7.32 -14.00
N HIS A 118 1.63 -7.39 -14.96
CA HIS A 118 1.70 -8.02 -16.29
C HIS A 118 2.04 -9.51 -16.29
N THR A 119 2.74 -10.01 -15.27
CA THR A 119 3.15 -11.43 -15.19
C THR A 119 3.13 -11.95 -13.76
N MET A 120 2.87 -13.24 -13.59
CA MET A 120 2.98 -13.92 -12.28
C MET A 120 4.38 -13.74 -11.68
N LYS A 121 5.43 -13.72 -12.48
CA LYS A 121 6.81 -13.54 -12.02
C LYS A 121 7.02 -12.17 -11.33
N GLN A 122 6.45 -11.10 -11.91
CA GLN A 122 6.50 -9.77 -11.29
C GLN A 122 5.63 -9.70 -10.04
N ALA A 123 4.39 -10.18 -10.12
CA ALA A 123 3.46 -10.21 -9.02
C ALA A 123 3.96 -11.02 -7.81
N ALA A 124 4.73 -12.08 -8.07
CA ALA A 124 5.31 -12.93 -7.03
C ALA A 124 6.72 -12.52 -6.56
N ASP A 125 7.29 -11.41 -7.05
CA ASP A 125 8.68 -11.00 -6.72
C ASP A 125 8.97 -10.89 -5.22
N SER A 126 7.99 -10.53 -4.41
CA SER A 126 8.13 -10.42 -2.94
C SER A 126 7.80 -11.70 -2.18
N PHE A 127 7.36 -12.74 -2.86
CA PHE A 127 7.00 -14.04 -2.30
C PHE A 127 8.12 -15.05 -2.53
N ARG A 128 8.08 -16.18 -1.84
CA ARG A 128 9.04 -17.29 -2.05
C ARG A 128 8.79 -18.02 -3.36
N SER A 129 7.53 -18.03 -3.82
CA SER A 129 7.08 -18.68 -5.05
C SER A 129 5.71 -18.16 -5.46
N ASP A 130 5.33 -18.45 -6.71
CA ASP A 130 3.99 -18.19 -7.26
C ASP A 130 2.89 -18.86 -6.39
N LYS A 131 3.16 -20.07 -5.90
CA LYS A 131 2.25 -20.80 -5.01
C LYS A 131 2.04 -20.06 -3.68
N GLU A 132 3.09 -19.44 -3.11
CA GLU A 132 2.94 -18.64 -1.89
C GLU A 132 2.14 -17.37 -2.18
N ALA A 133 2.38 -16.69 -3.32
CA ALA A 133 1.62 -15.52 -3.72
C ALA A 133 0.11 -15.84 -3.83
N LEU A 134 -0.24 -16.88 -4.57
CA LEU A 134 -1.63 -17.36 -4.68
C LEU A 134 -2.23 -17.70 -3.31
N LYS A 135 -1.50 -18.43 -2.46
CA LYS A 135 -1.96 -18.75 -1.10
C LYS A 135 -2.19 -17.50 -0.25
N CYS A 136 -1.34 -16.49 -0.38
CA CYS A 136 -1.47 -15.23 0.33
C CYS A 136 -2.71 -14.46 -0.13
N TYR A 137 -2.90 -14.28 -1.44
CA TYR A 137 -4.06 -13.56 -1.96
C TYR A 137 -5.39 -14.24 -1.64
N LYS A 138 -5.45 -15.56 -1.58
CA LYS A 138 -6.64 -16.32 -1.15
C LYS A 138 -7.08 -16.06 0.29
N LYS A 139 -6.22 -15.49 1.13
CA LYS A 139 -6.58 -15.11 2.52
C LYS A 139 -7.32 -13.78 2.61
N TYR A 140 -7.30 -12.97 1.57
CA TYR A 140 -7.93 -11.66 1.57
C TYR A 140 -9.44 -11.77 1.40
N ASN A 141 -10.17 -10.98 2.19
CA ASN A 141 -11.61 -10.84 2.05
C ASN A 141 -11.96 -10.03 0.80
N LYS A 142 -11.08 -9.11 0.40
CA LYS A 142 -11.29 -8.23 -0.74
C LYS A 142 -9.95 -7.78 -1.33
N VAL A 143 -9.93 -7.61 -2.65
CA VAL A 143 -8.87 -6.90 -3.37
C VAL A 143 -9.47 -5.60 -3.93
N VAL A 144 -8.76 -4.51 -3.74
CA VAL A 144 -9.09 -3.19 -4.30
C VAL A 144 -8.04 -2.85 -5.36
N ALA A 145 -8.47 -2.53 -6.55
CA ALA A 145 -7.62 -2.04 -7.63
C ALA A 145 -7.87 -0.54 -7.85
N VAL A 146 -6.83 0.23 -8.13
CA VAL A 146 -6.95 1.70 -8.32
C VAL A 146 -7.55 2.09 -9.67
N SER A 147 -7.69 1.15 -10.60
CA SER A 147 -8.32 1.36 -11.92
C SER A 147 -8.85 0.06 -12.49
N ASN A 148 -9.66 0.15 -13.55
CA ASN A 148 -10.13 -1.03 -14.28
C ASN A 148 -8.96 -1.80 -14.91
N THR A 149 -7.97 -1.11 -15.47
CA THR A 149 -6.79 -1.72 -16.08
C THR A 149 -6.01 -2.56 -15.06
N VAL A 150 -5.77 -2.01 -13.86
CA VAL A 150 -5.10 -2.74 -12.76
C VAL A 150 -5.94 -3.93 -12.30
N LYS A 151 -7.28 -3.80 -12.25
CA LYS A 151 -8.17 -4.91 -11.94
C LYS A 151 -8.06 -6.04 -12.95
N GLU A 152 -8.14 -5.71 -14.24
CA GLU A 152 -8.07 -6.68 -15.33
C GLU A 152 -6.71 -7.39 -15.35
N ASP A 153 -5.61 -6.64 -15.20
CA ASP A 153 -4.27 -7.20 -15.07
C ASP A 153 -4.16 -8.16 -13.88
N PHE A 154 -4.61 -7.73 -12.70
CA PHE A 154 -4.62 -8.57 -11.50
C PHE A 154 -5.41 -9.86 -11.70
N GLN A 155 -6.62 -9.77 -12.28
CA GLN A 155 -7.46 -10.94 -12.53
C GLN A 155 -6.87 -11.88 -13.59
N SER A 156 -6.14 -11.34 -14.57
CA SER A 156 -5.45 -12.15 -15.59
C SER A 156 -4.31 -12.99 -14.99
N ILE A 157 -3.64 -12.47 -13.96
CA ILE A 157 -2.51 -13.12 -13.27
C ILE A 157 -3.01 -14.08 -12.19
N PHE A 158 -3.95 -13.59 -11.34
CA PHE A 158 -4.51 -14.31 -10.21
C PHE A 158 -5.96 -14.68 -10.50
N ASN A 159 -6.20 -15.87 -11.00
CA ASN A 159 -7.57 -16.39 -11.16
C ASN A 159 -8.11 -16.82 -9.79
N LEU A 160 -8.66 -15.88 -9.02
CA LEU A 160 -9.18 -16.07 -7.67
C LEU A 160 -10.71 -15.96 -7.69
N GLU A 161 -11.41 -17.08 -7.88
CA GLU A 161 -12.88 -17.12 -7.98
C GLU A 161 -13.57 -16.66 -6.70
N ASP A 162 -12.96 -16.93 -5.54
CA ASP A 162 -13.54 -16.67 -4.21
C ASP A 162 -13.17 -15.27 -3.65
N VAL A 163 -12.38 -14.46 -4.35
CA VAL A 163 -11.91 -13.16 -3.87
C VAL A 163 -12.53 -12.03 -4.70
N SER A 164 -13.35 -11.21 -4.07
CA SER A 164 -13.93 -10.03 -4.71
C SER A 164 -12.86 -9.02 -5.09
N VAL A 165 -12.84 -8.59 -6.36
CA VAL A 165 -11.96 -7.53 -6.86
C VAL A 165 -12.80 -6.33 -7.25
N GLU A 166 -12.64 -5.22 -6.52
CA GLU A 166 -13.38 -3.98 -6.75
C GLU A 166 -12.44 -2.86 -7.22
N VAL A 167 -12.97 -1.90 -7.95
CA VAL A 167 -12.23 -0.70 -8.34
C VAL A 167 -12.58 0.44 -7.41
N LEU A 168 -11.54 1.05 -6.83
CA LEU A 168 -11.66 2.28 -6.06
C LEU A 168 -10.53 3.22 -6.46
N TYR A 169 -10.89 4.26 -7.21
CA TYR A 169 -9.94 5.26 -7.68
C TYR A 169 -9.28 6.02 -6.53
N ASN A 170 -8.03 6.39 -6.73
CA ASN A 170 -7.29 7.19 -5.75
C ASN A 170 -7.99 8.53 -5.51
N THR A 171 -8.03 8.93 -4.24
CA THR A 171 -8.48 10.28 -3.87
C THR A 171 -7.45 11.31 -4.27
N ASN A 172 -7.90 12.51 -4.63
CA ASN A 172 -7.03 13.65 -4.92
C ASN A 172 -7.39 14.84 -4.01
N GLU A 173 -6.47 15.79 -3.91
CA GLU A 173 -6.65 17.05 -3.18
C GLU A 173 -7.22 18.11 -4.13
N SER A 174 -8.46 17.91 -4.62
CA SER A 174 -9.08 18.75 -5.64
C SER A 174 -9.05 20.24 -5.30
N GLU A 175 -9.35 20.60 -4.05
CA GLU A 175 -9.33 22.00 -3.59
C GLU A 175 -7.95 22.63 -3.70
N LYS A 176 -6.91 21.89 -3.31
CA LYS A 176 -5.53 22.34 -3.38
C LYS A 176 -5.04 22.46 -4.83
N ILE A 177 -5.42 21.52 -5.68
CA ILE A 177 -5.12 21.57 -7.11
C ILE A 177 -5.79 22.78 -7.76
N LEU A 178 -7.07 23.04 -7.45
CA LEU A 178 -7.83 24.17 -7.95
C LEU A 178 -7.28 25.53 -7.41
N ALA A 179 -6.78 25.54 -6.18
CA ALA A 179 -6.13 26.74 -5.63
C ALA A 179 -4.80 27.02 -6.35
N GLY A 180 -3.96 26.00 -6.50
CA GLY A 180 -2.68 26.15 -7.22
C GLY A 180 -2.84 26.49 -8.69
N ALA A 181 -3.92 26.03 -9.35
CA ALA A 181 -4.21 26.38 -10.73
C ALA A 181 -4.56 27.88 -10.93
N LYS A 182 -4.85 28.59 -9.86
CA LYS A 182 -5.12 30.05 -9.89
C LYS A 182 -3.87 30.89 -9.62
N GLU A 183 -2.78 30.28 -9.22
CA GLU A 183 -1.50 30.97 -9.02
C GLU A 183 -0.93 31.39 -10.38
N SER A 184 -0.35 32.56 -10.43
CA SER A 184 0.33 33.06 -11.65
C SER A 184 1.56 32.19 -11.93
N VAL A 185 1.62 31.61 -13.13
CA VAL A 185 2.82 30.92 -13.59
C VAL A 185 3.84 31.96 -14.04
N ASP A 186 5.04 31.91 -13.46
CA ASP A 186 6.14 32.76 -13.92
C ASP A 186 6.53 32.33 -15.35
N GLU A 187 6.28 33.22 -16.35
CA GLU A 187 6.52 32.93 -17.78
C GLU A 187 7.99 32.55 -18.08
N GLY A 188 8.91 32.83 -17.16
CA GLY A 188 10.31 32.41 -17.25
C GLY A 188 10.58 30.92 -17.22
N VAL A 189 9.63 30.13 -16.77
CA VAL A 189 9.77 28.63 -16.63
C VAL A 189 9.58 27.90 -17.98
N PHE A 190 8.91 28.53 -18.95
CA PHE A 190 8.66 27.96 -20.28
C PHE A 190 9.54 28.62 -21.37
N ARG A 191 10.83 28.74 -21.12
CA ARG A 191 11.74 28.93 -22.27
C ARG A 191 11.81 27.59 -23.00
N GLN A 192 11.18 27.54 -24.19
CA GLN A 192 11.46 26.53 -25.20
C GLN A 192 12.96 26.52 -25.44
N GLU A 193 13.65 25.46 -25.09
CA GLU A 193 14.89 25.10 -25.73
C GLU A 193 14.50 24.68 -27.14
N GLU A 194 14.79 25.55 -28.12
CA GLU A 194 14.72 25.21 -29.54
C GLU A 194 15.68 24.03 -29.78
N ILE A 195 15.10 22.96 -30.31
CA ILE A 195 15.82 21.80 -30.84
C ILE A 195 16.38 22.17 -32.22
#